data_1df1edf7c6cf4816066af98c30b692a4
#
_entry.id   1df1edf7c6cf4816066af98c30b692a4
#
_cell.length_a   1.000
_cell.length_b   1.000
_cell.length_c   1.000
_cell.angle_alpha   90.00
_cell.angle_beta   90.00
_cell.angle_gamma   90.00
#
_symmetry.space_group_name_H-M   'P 1'
#
loop_
_entity.id
_entity.type
_entity.pdbx_description
1 polymer ?
#
loop_
_entity_poly.entity_id
_entity_poly.type
_entity_poly.pdbx_seq_one_letter_code
_entity_poly.pdbx_strand_id
1 'polypeptide(L)'
;MGKRPDYATVVYCNLIRHTYKKTPIIIGGIEASLRRLAHYDYWSNKVKRSILLDSGADLISYGMGEHSIIEIADALNAGIDVHDITFIDGTVFKTKNRDLIYDAIELPDYDEIKENKRSFAQSFYKQYCNTDPFSGKRLFEPYGGTTFVVQNPPAKPLTQTEMDEVYALPYMRNYHPSYEKD
;
A
#
# COMPACT_ATOMS: atom_id res chain seq x y z
N MET A 1 -19.23 -22.32 -1.76
CA MET A 1 -18.06 -21.84 -1.02
C MET A 1 -16.81 -22.18 -1.82
N GLY A 2 -15.75 -21.39 -1.76
CA GLY A 2 -14.46 -21.71 -2.39
C GLY A 2 -14.20 -21.13 -3.78
N LYS A 3 -15.03 -20.18 -4.24
CA LYS A 3 -14.80 -19.52 -5.55
C LYS A 3 -13.83 -18.33 -5.50
N ARG A 4 -13.54 -17.82 -4.31
CA ARG A 4 -12.59 -16.73 -4.10
C ARG A 4 -11.43 -17.20 -3.24
N PRO A 5 -10.18 -16.85 -3.58
CA PRO A 5 -9.04 -17.24 -2.77
C PRO A 5 -9.03 -16.48 -1.44
N ASP A 6 -8.59 -17.14 -0.38
CA ASP A 6 -8.12 -16.45 0.81
C ASP A 6 -6.88 -15.61 0.43
N TYR A 7 -6.69 -14.45 1.03
CA TYR A 7 -5.61 -13.53 0.67
C TYR A 7 -5.60 -13.17 -0.84
N ALA A 8 -6.74 -12.74 -1.35
CA ALA A 8 -6.98 -12.52 -2.77
C ALA A 8 -5.89 -11.66 -3.44
N THR A 9 -5.48 -10.56 -2.82
CA THR A 9 -4.43 -9.68 -3.35
C THR A 9 -3.12 -10.43 -3.56
N VAL A 10 -2.69 -11.22 -2.59
CA VAL A 10 -1.44 -12.01 -2.70
C VAL A 10 -1.53 -13.04 -3.83
N VAL A 11 -2.65 -13.76 -3.91
CA VAL A 11 -2.86 -14.79 -4.94
C VAL A 11 -2.86 -14.16 -6.34
N TYR A 12 -3.60 -13.07 -6.53
CA TYR A 12 -3.69 -12.42 -7.84
C TYR A 12 -2.37 -11.78 -8.27
N CYS A 13 -1.65 -11.13 -7.38
CA CYS A 13 -0.32 -10.59 -7.69
C CYS A 13 0.65 -11.71 -8.12
N ASN A 14 0.63 -12.84 -7.42
CA ASN A 14 1.47 -13.98 -7.77
C ASN A 14 1.12 -14.57 -9.15
N LEU A 15 -0.18 -14.68 -9.48
CA LEU A 15 -0.62 -15.13 -10.80
C LEU A 15 -0.20 -14.18 -11.91
N ILE A 16 -0.37 -12.86 -11.69
CA ILE A 16 0.08 -11.83 -12.64
C ILE A 16 1.60 -11.91 -12.81
N ARG A 17 2.35 -11.96 -11.72
CA ARG A 17 3.82 -12.01 -11.76
C ARG A 17 4.33 -13.28 -12.43
N HIS A 18 3.65 -14.41 -12.25
CA HIS A 18 4.00 -15.66 -12.92
C HIS A 18 3.83 -15.55 -14.44
N THR A 19 2.76 -14.91 -14.89
CA THR A 19 2.42 -14.75 -16.31
C THR A 19 3.20 -13.59 -16.95
N TYR A 20 3.26 -12.45 -16.27
CA TYR A 20 3.84 -11.19 -16.76
C TYR A 20 4.99 -10.74 -15.85
N LYS A 21 6.15 -11.34 -16.03
CA LYS A 21 7.30 -11.22 -15.12
C LYS A 21 7.79 -9.79 -14.87
N LYS A 22 7.65 -8.90 -15.87
CA LYS A 22 8.20 -7.54 -15.84
C LYS A 22 7.14 -6.44 -15.73
N THR A 23 5.86 -6.80 -15.77
CA THR A 23 4.79 -5.80 -15.69
C THR A 23 4.73 -5.20 -14.28
N PRO A 24 4.75 -3.88 -14.13
CA PRO A 24 4.54 -3.24 -12.82
C PRO A 24 3.22 -3.68 -12.18
N ILE A 25 3.26 -4.01 -10.90
CA ILE A 25 2.08 -4.39 -10.12
C ILE A 25 1.90 -3.38 -9.00
N ILE A 26 0.89 -2.53 -9.16
CA ILE A 26 0.48 -1.55 -8.15
C ILE A 26 -0.77 -2.10 -7.46
N ILE A 27 -0.76 -2.15 -6.15
CA ILE A 27 -1.91 -2.60 -5.36
C ILE A 27 -2.48 -1.44 -4.55
N GLY A 28 -3.79 -1.46 -4.34
CA GLY A 28 -4.51 -0.42 -3.62
C GLY A 28 -5.77 -0.96 -2.94
N GLY A 29 -6.63 -0.05 -2.54
CA GLY A 29 -7.88 -0.38 -1.86
C GLY A 29 -7.69 -0.72 -0.37
N ILE A 30 -8.76 -1.16 0.27
CA ILE A 30 -8.80 -1.35 1.74
C ILE A 30 -7.79 -2.40 2.21
N GLU A 31 -7.68 -3.53 1.51
CA GLU A 31 -6.77 -4.61 1.92
C GLU A 31 -5.31 -4.15 1.89
N ALA A 32 -4.89 -3.52 0.80
CA ALA A 32 -3.53 -3.01 0.68
C ALA A 32 -3.24 -1.88 1.67
N SER A 33 -4.18 -0.96 1.86
CA SER A 33 -4.05 0.16 2.79
C SER A 33 -3.89 -0.30 4.24
N LEU A 34 -4.71 -1.26 4.69
CA LEU A 34 -4.65 -1.76 6.07
C LEU A 34 -3.44 -2.67 6.33
N ARG A 35 -2.94 -3.34 5.30
CA ARG A 35 -1.84 -4.31 5.39
C ARG A 35 -0.51 -3.78 4.84
N ARG A 36 -0.38 -2.47 4.65
CA ARG A 36 0.80 -1.83 4.04
C ARG A 36 2.08 -1.93 4.87
N LEU A 37 1.95 -2.07 6.18
CA LEU A 37 3.02 -2.28 7.14
C LEU A 37 2.76 -3.58 7.92
N ALA A 38 3.57 -3.91 8.90
CA ALA A 38 3.32 -5.05 9.79
C ALA A 38 1.94 -4.92 10.44
N HIS A 39 1.17 -5.98 10.40
CA HIS A 39 -0.22 -5.97 10.83
C HIS A 39 -0.60 -7.29 11.48
N TYR A 40 -1.59 -7.24 12.39
CA TYR A 40 -2.18 -8.45 12.96
C TYR A 40 -3.20 -9.03 11.99
N ASP A 41 -2.96 -10.28 11.59
CA ASP A 41 -3.89 -11.05 10.77
C ASP A 41 -4.79 -11.89 11.66
N TYR A 42 -6.03 -11.48 11.74
CA TYR A 42 -7.06 -12.13 12.57
C TYR A 42 -7.27 -13.60 12.22
N TRP A 43 -7.26 -13.95 10.93
CA TRP A 43 -7.52 -15.33 10.48
C TRP A 43 -6.45 -16.32 10.93
N SER A 44 -5.19 -15.95 10.78
CA SER A 44 -4.07 -16.80 11.17
C SER A 44 -3.62 -16.60 12.61
N ASN A 45 -4.22 -15.61 13.32
CA ASN A 45 -3.82 -15.20 14.68
C ASN A 45 -2.31 -14.91 14.77
N LYS A 46 -1.77 -14.19 13.80
CA LYS A 46 -0.34 -13.89 13.70
C LYS A 46 -0.11 -12.45 13.25
N VAL A 47 1.03 -11.90 13.65
CA VAL A 47 1.55 -10.69 13.02
C VAL A 47 2.17 -11.07 11.69
N LYS A 48 1.71 -10.42 10.61
CA LYS A 48 2.20 -10.57 9.24
C LYS A 48 3.05 -9.38 8.85
N ARG A 49 3.96 -9.58 7.91
CA ARG A 49 4.71 -8.49 7.28
C ARG A 49 3.83 -7.68 6.35
N SER A 50 4.40 -6.56 5.85
CA SER A 50 3.76 -5.77 4.80
C SER A 50 3.28 -6.65 3.64
N ILE A 51 2.06 -6.39 3.17
CA ILE A 51 1.49 -7.05 1.99
C ILE A 51 2.33 -6.78 0.73
N LEU A 52 3.08 -5.68 0.69
CA LEU A 52 4.01 -5.37 -0.40
C LEU A 52 5.12 -6.44 -0.55
N LEU A 53 5.54 -7.02 0.58
CA LEU A 53 6.53 -8.09 0.59
C LEU A 53 5.89 -9.45 0.32
N ASP A 54 4.69 -9.69 0.86
CA ASP A 54 4.02 -10.98 0.74
C ASP A 54 3.40 -11.20 -0.65
N SER A 55 2.90 -10.15 -1.29
CA SER A 55 2.28 -10.23 -2.62
C SER A 55 3.28 -10.21 -3.78
N GLY A 56 4.50 -9.73 -3.54
CA GLY A 56 5.45 -9.47 -4.62
C GLY A 56 5.06 -8.30 -5.54
N ALA A 57 4.12 -7.44 -5.11
CA ALA A 57 3.83 -6.19 -5.79
C ALA A 57 5.01 -5.22 -5.72
N ASP A 58 5.01 -4.22 -6.59
CA ASP A 58 6.09 -3.26 -6.71
C ASP A 58 5.82 -2.00 -5.88
N LEU A 59 4.57 -1.56 -5.82
CA LEU A 59 4.14 -0.34 -5.15
C LEU A 59 2.74 -0.52 -4.54
N ILE A 60 2.47 0.18 -3.45
CA ILE A 60 1.12 0.33 -2.88
C ILE A 60 0.69 1.79 -3.06
N SER A 61 -0.56 2.01 -3.51
CA SER A 61 -1.29 3.26 -3.33
C SER A 61 -2.28 3.06 -2.18
N TYR A 62 -2.12 3.81 -1.08
CA TYR A 62 -2.93 3.65 0.12
C TYR A 62 -3.80 4.87 0.41
N GLY A 63 -4.88 4.65 1.14
CA GLY A 63 -5.84 5.71 1.45
C GLY A 63 -6.68 6.11 0.23
N MET A 64 -6.86 7.42 0.03
CA MET A 64 -7.51 7.97 -1.15
C MET A 64 -6.50 8.03 -2.30
N GLY A 65 -6.69 7.18 -3.31
CA GLY A 65 -5.71 6.92 -4.34
C GLY A 65 -5.88 7.74 -5.63
N GLU A 66 -6.83 8.67 -5.69
CA GLU A 66 -7.21 9.38 -6.91
C GLU A 66 -6.03 10.16 -7.50
N HIS A 67 -5.33 10.93 -6.67
CA HIS A 67 -4.12 11.65 -7.13
C HIS A 67 -2.96 10.70 -7.37
N SER A 68 -2.66 9.84 -6.40
CA SER A 68 -1.48 8.97 -6.49
C SER A 68 -1.51 8.02 -7.68
N ILE A 69 -2.69 7.50 -8.08
CA ILE A 69 -2.76 6.61 -9.26
C ILE A 69 -2.47 7.35 -10.56
N ILE A 70 -2.88 8.61 -10.68
CA ILE A 70 -2.59 9.46 -11.84
C ILE A 70 -1.09 9.76 -11.88
N GLU A 71 -0.51 10.21 -10.76
CA GLU A 71 0.92 10.52 -10.68
C GLU A 71 1.79 9.28 -10.97
N ILE A 72 1.40 8.10 -10.48
CA ILE A 72 2.08 6.83 -10.79
C ILE A 72 1.98 6.53 -12.30
N ALA A 73 0.79 6.69 -12.90
CA ALA A 73 0.60 6.45 -14.31
C ALA A 73 1.43 7.41 -15.18
N ASP A 74 1.49 8.67 -14.81
CA ASP A 74 2.30 9.69 -15.50
C ASP A 74 3.79 9.40 -15.37
N ALA A 75 4.26 9.00 -14.17
CA ALA A 75 5.66 8.61 -13.96
C ALA A 75 6.06 7.42 -14.84
N LEU A 76 5.22 6.37 -14.87
CA LEU A 76 5.45 5.20 -15.72
C LEU A 76 5.41 5.55 -17.21
N ASN A 77 4.47 6.42 -17.63
CA ASN A 77 4.37 6.89 -19.02
C ASN A 77 5.57 7.75 -19.42
N ALA A 78 6.19 8.46 -18.47
CA ALA A 78 7.44 9.20 -18.68
C ALA A 78 8.68 8.27 -18.73
N GLY A 79 8.51 6.96 -18.55
CA GLY A 79 9.58 5.96 -18.59
C GLY A 79 10.33 5.77 -17.29
N ILE A 80 9.82 6.27 -16.16
CA ILE A 80 10.41 6.04 -14.84
C ILE A 80 10.12 4.58 -14.44
N ASP A 81 11.16 3.86 -14.01
CA ASP A 81 10.98 2.50 -13.49
C ASP A 81 10.12 2.53 -12.22
N VAL A 82 9.24 1.55 -12.07
CA VAL A 82 8.34 1.46 -10.90
C VAL A 82 9.09 1.45 -9.57
N HIS A 83 10.31 0.92 -9.55
CA HIS A 83 11.16 0.88 -8.34
C HIS A 83 11.80 2.24 -8.01
N ASP A 84 11.82 3.17 -8.95
CA ASP A 84 12.30 4.54 -8.76
C ASP A 84 11.17 5.51 -8.36
N ILE A 85 9.92 5.05 -8.40
CA ILE A 85 8.77 5.84 -7.92
C ILE A 85 8.74 5.80 -6.39
N THR A 86 9.56 6.65 -5.76
CA THR A 86 9.74 6.71 -4.30
C THR A 86 9.24 8.02 -3.68
N PHE A 87 8.69 8.93 -4.50
CA PHE A 87 8.44 10.32 -4.16
C PHE A 87 6.96 10.74 -4.14
N ILE A 88 6.04 9.85 -4.51
CA ILE A 88 4.60 10.15 -4.59
C ILE A 88 3.95 9.96 -3.23
N ASP A 89 3.22 10.98 -2.75
CA ASP A 89 2.42 10.90 -1.53
C ASP A 89 1.30 9.86 -1.65
N GLY A 90 0.91 9.25 -0.53
CA GLY A 90 -0.08 8.18 -0.54
C GLY A 90 0.43 6.84 -1.08
N THR A 91 1.76 6.67 -1.18
CA THR A 91 2.35 5.41 -1.65
C THR A 91 3.21 4.72 -0.60
N VAL A 92 3.44 3.41 -0.82
CA VAL A 92 4.40 2.61 -0.05
C VAL A 92 5.27 1.84 -1.01
N PHE A 93 6.57 1.98 -0.88
CA PHE A 93 7.56 1.27 -1.66
C PHE A 93 8.51 0.44 -0.78
N LYS A 94 9.26 -0.46 -1.40
CA LYS A 94 10.28 -1.26 -0.73
C LYS A 94 11.65 -0.94 -1.30
N THR A 95 12.67 -0.90 -0.44
CA THR A 95 14.04 -0.65 -0.87
C THR A 95 15.05 -1.39 -0.01
N LYS A 96 16.24 -1.64 -0.56
CA LYS A 96 17.44 -2.05 0.19
C LYS A 96 18.42 -0.89 0.36
N ASN A 97 18.20 0.20 -0.36
CA ASN A 97 19.04 1.38 -0.30
C ASN A 97 18.53 2.32 0.79
N ARG A 98 19.29 2.47 1.87
CA ARG A 98 18.92 3.35 2.97
C ARG A 98 19.00 4.85 2.61
N ASP A 99 19.77 5.21 1.58
CA ASP A 99 19.87 6.61 1.14
C ASP A 99 18.56 7.16 0.55
N LEU A 100 17.66 6.26 0.15
CA LEU A 100 16.29 6.63 -0.28
C LEU A 100 15.35 6.93 0.90
N ILE A 101 15.80 6.70 2.15
CA ILE A 101 15.02 6.90 3.36
C ILE A 101 15.50 8.16 4.05
N TYR A 102 14.91 9.29 3.73
CA TYR A 102 15.25 10.59 4.31
C TYR A 102 14.02 11.22 4.96
N ASP A 103 14.23 12.03 5.99
CA ASP A 103 13.18 12.70 6.79
C ASP A 103 12.04 11.74 7.19
N ALA A 104 12.39 10.58 7.68
CA ALA A 104 11.46 9.50 7.97
C ALA A 104 11.54 9.06 9.44
N ILE A 105 10.41 8.71 10.00
CA ILE A 105 10.30 8.14 11.35
C ILE A 105 10.50 6.62 11.24
N GLU A 106 11.48 6.12 11.98
CA GLU A 106 11.73 4.68 12.09
C GLU A 106 10.69 4.00 12.99
N LEU A 107 10.07 2.97 12.45
CA LEU A 107 9.25 2.02 13.21
C LEU A 107 10.15 0.93 13.80
N PRO A 108 9.71 0.19 14.84
CA PRO A 108 10.42 -1.01 15.27
C PRO A 108 10.59 -2.01 14.14
N ASP A 109 11.66 -2.80 14.17
CA ASP A 109 11.88 -3.89 13.19
C ASP A 109 10.74 -4.91 13.23
N TYR A 110 10.40 -5.49 12.08
CA TYR A 110 9.33 -6.48 11.97
C TYR A 110 9.49 -7.65 12.93
N ASP A 111 10.69 -8.18 13.12
CA ASP A 111 10.91 -9.30 14.01
C ASP A 111 10.62 -8.92 15.47
N GLU A 112 10.95 -7.69 15.86
CA GLU A 112 10.58 -7.15 17.18
C GLU A 112 9.06 -6.95 17.30
N ILE A 113 8.41 -6.39 16.30
CA ILE A 113 6.95 -6.20 16.27
C ILE A 113 6.22 -7.52 16.41
N LYS A 114 6.71 -8.57 15.76
CA LYS A 114 6.11 -9.90 15.76
C LYS A 114 6.14 -10.56 17.12
N GLU A 115 7.20 -10.36 17.88
CA GLU A 115 7.43 -11.05 19.17
C GLU A 115 7.01 -10.23 20.38
N ASN A 116 6.96 -8.91 20.26
CA ASN A 116 6.71 -8.00 21.37
C ASN A 116 5.47 -7.12 21.13
N LYS A 117 4.42 -7.36 21.94
CA LYS A 117 3.17 -6.59 21.87
C LYS A 117 3.37 -5.09 22.12
N ARG A 118 4.38 -4.71 22.93
CA ARG A 118 4.67 -3.29 23.19
C ARG A 118 5.26 -2.62 21.95
N SER A 119 6.14 -3.31 21.23
CA SER A 119 6.72 -2.81 19.96
C SER A 119 5.65 -2.74 18.88
N PHE A 120 4.73 -3.70 18.83
CA PHE A 120 3.54 -3.62 17.96
C PHE A 120 2.70 -2.38 18.29
N ALA A 121 2.39 -2.13 19.57
CA ALA A 121 1.62 -0.97 19.99
C ALA A 121 2.37 0.35 19.69
N GLN A 122 3.69 0.38 19.84
CA GLN A 122 4.52 1.54 19.49
C GLN A 122 4.53 1.82 17.99
N SER A 123 4.63 0.78 17.17
CA SER A 123 4.51 0.91 15.71
C SER A 123 3.16 1.50 15.33
N PHE A 124 2.06 0.96 15.86
CA PHE A 124 0.72 1.47 15.64
C PHE A 124 0.57 2.94 16.07
N TYR A 125 1.07 3.29 17.24
CA TYR A 125 1.01 4.67 17.75
C TYR A 125 1.73 5.66 16.80
N LYS A 126 2.94 5.31 16.34
CA LYS A 126 3.68 6.13 15.37
C LYS A 126 2.91 6.27 14.06
N GLN A 127 2.28 5.20 13.56
CA GLN A 127 1.43 5.25 12.37
C GLN A 127 0.24 6.18 12.60
N TYR A 128 -0.46 6.03 13.73
CA TYR A 128 -1.63 6.85 14.07
C TYR A 128 -1.30 8.34 14.14
N CYS A 129 -0.18 8.70 14.77
CA CYS A 129 0.27 10.10 14.86
C CYS A 129 0.65 10.72 13.50
N ASN A 130 0.78 9.91 12.43
CA ASN A 130 1.19 10.36 11.10
C ASN A 130 0.13 10.06 10.03
N THR A 131 -1.15 10.10 10.40
CA THR A 131 -2.30 9.93 9.49
C THR A 131 -2.79 11.22 8.87
N ASP A 132 -2.40 12.37 9.40
CA ASP A 132 -2.83 13.66 8.90
C ASP A 132 -2.09 14.02 7.60
N PRO A 133 -2.81 14.36 6.51
CA PRO A 133 -2.19 14.60 5.19
C PRO A 133 -1.40 15.91 5.09
N PHE A 134 -1.50 16.80 6.08
CA PHE A 134 -0.79 18.10 6.10
C PHE A 134 0.45 18.09 6.99
N SER A 135 0.48 17.22 7.99
CA SER A 135 1.57 17.16 8.98
C SER A 135 2.21 15.79 9.13
N GLY A 136 1.60 14.76 8.54
CA GLY A 136 2.12 13.39 8.57
C GLY A 136 3.47 13.28 7.89
N LYS A 137 4.37 12.52 8.50
CA LYS A 137 5.72 12.28 7.99
C LYS A 137 5.81 10.93 7.29
N ARG A 138 6.88 10.79 6.53
CA ARG A 138 7.32 9.49 6.00
C ARG A 138 7.63 8.55 7.16
N LEU A 139 7.23 7.29 7.01
CA LEU A 139 7.55 6.22 7.96
C LEU A 139 8.34 5.13 7.26
N PHE A 140 9.21 4.43 7.99
CA PHE A 140 9.81 3.22 7.44
C PHE A 140 9.89 2.11 8.49
N GLU A 141 9.70 0.89 8.02
CA GLU A 141 9.72 -0.33 8.81
C GLU A 141 10.86 -1.23 8.33
N PRO A 142 11.86 -1.50 9.17
CA PRO A 142 12.95 -2.41 8.84
C PRO A 142 12.50 -3.88 8.86
N TYR A 143 13.13 -4.68 8.01
CA TYR A 143 12.99 -6.13 7.93
C TYR A 143 14.38 -6.77 7.96
N GLY A 144 14.85 -7.13 9.16
CA GLY A 144 16.18 -7.71 9.36
C GLY A 144 17.33 -6.81 8.92
N GLY A 145 17.14 -5.50 8.91
CA GLY A 145 18.16 -4.50 8.59
C GLY A 145 18.60 -4.42 7.12
N THR A 146 18.07 -5.28 6.26
CA THR A 146 18.50 -5.35 4.84
C THR A 146 17.44 -4.92 3.84
N THR A 147 16.18 -4.93 4.26
CA THR A 147 15.04 -4.50 3.45
C THR A 147 14.21 -3.54 4.28
N PHE A 148 13.73 -2.51 3.64
CA PHE A 148 12.90 -1.48 4.25
C PHE A 148 11.61 -1.32 3.48
N VAL A 149 10.49 -1.24 4.18
CA VAL A 149 9.21 -0.80 3.63
C VAL A 149 9.03 0.63 4.06
N VAL A 150 8.88 1.52 3.08
CA VAL A 150 8.80 2.97 3.29
C VAL A 150 7.42 3.45 2.89
N GLN A 151 6.73 4.06 3.83
CA GLN A 151 5.45 4.73 3.59
C GLN A 151 5.70 6.23 3.42
N ASN A 152 5.37 6.76 2.26
CA ASN A 152 5.33 8.20 2.03
C ASN A 152 4.21 8.86 2.86
N PRO A 153 4.23 10.18 3.07
CA PRO A 153 3.12 10.88 3.71
C PRO A 153 1.78 10.55 3.06
N PRO A 154 0.65 10.65 3.78
CA PRO A 154 -0.66 10.48 3.18
C PRO A 154 -0.90 11.47 2.03
N ALA A 155 -1.58 11.02 0.97
CA ALA A 155 -2.04 11.90 -0.09
C ALA A 155 -2.98 12.97 0.47
N LYS A 156 -2.93 14.18 -0.09
CA LYS A 156 -3.84 15.26 0.29
C LYS A 156 -5.28 14.91 -0.10
N PRO A 157 -6.27 15.36 0.68
CA PRO A 157 -7.67 15.15 0.33
C PRO A 157 -8.02 15.91 -0.95
N LEU A 158 -8.95 15.35 -1.71
CA LEU A 158 -9.50 16.02 -2.88
C LEU A 158 -10.19 17.33 -2.49
N THR A 159 -10.06 18.33 -3.33
CA THR A 159 -10.91 19.53 -3.28
C THR A 159 -12.34 19.17 -3.68
N GLN A 160 -13.31 20.06 -3.40
CA GLN A 160 -14.68 19.84 -3.83
C GLN A 160 -14.79 19.66 -5.35
N THR A 161 -14.08 20.46 -6.13
CA THR A 161 -14.08 20.38 -7.60
C THR A 161 -13.56 19.02 -8.09
N GLU A 162 -12.43 18.57 -7.56
CA GLU A 162 -11.86 17.25 -7.92
C GLU A 162 -12.80 16.10 -7.52
N MET A 163 -13.44 16.21 -6.36
CA MET A 163 -14.44 15.22 -5.94
C MET A 163 -15.62 15.18 -6.90
N ASP A 164 -16.12 16.34 -7.33
CA ASP A 164 -17.22 16.45 -8.28
C ASP A 164 -16.83 15.87 -9.65
N GLU A 165 -15.59 16.09 -10.09
CA GLU A 165 -15.03 15.49 -11.32
C GLU A 165 -14.98 13.96 -11.23
N VAL A 166 -14.52 13.39 -10.10
CA VAL A 166 -14.52 11.95 -9.87
C VAL A 166 -15.95 11.39 -9.92
N TYR A 167 -16.90 12.07 -9.28
CA TYR A 167 -18.31 11.66 -9.32
C TYR A 167 -18.96 11.83 -10.70
N ALA A 168 -18.46 12.73 -11.54
CA ALA A 168 -18.92 12.92 -12.91
C ALA A 168 -18.44 11.84 -13.88
N LEU A 169 -17.47 11.01 -13.50
CA LEU A 169 -17.01 9.90 -14.33
C LEU A 169 -18.18 8.96 -14.71
N PRO A 170 -18.13 8.32 -15.90
CA PRO A 170 -19.23 7.53 -16.45
C PRO A 170 -19.38 6.16 -15.75
N TYR A 171 -19.53 6.17 -14.45
CA TYR A 171 -19.82 4.96 -13.69
C TYR A 171 -21.24 4.47 -13.98
N MET A 172 -21.41 3.17 -14.07
CA MET A 172 -22.72 2.54 -14.24
C MET A 172 -23.67 2.79 -13.06
N ARG A 173 -23.15 3.06 -11.86
CA ARG A 173 -23.91 3.29 -10.61
C ARG A 173 -24.97 2.21 -10.35
N ASN A 174 -24.66 0.98 -10.73
CA ASN A 174 -25.53 -0.17 -10.59
C ASN A 174 -24.73 -1.38 -10.07
N TYR A 175 -25.42 -2.41 -9.63
CA TYR A 175 -24.80 -3.68 -9.26
C TYR A 175 -24.21 -4.39 -10.49
N HIS A 176 -23.30 -5.32 -10.24
CA HIS A 176 -22.66 -6.07 -11.31
C HIS A 176 -23.68 -6.93 -12.07
N PRO A 177 -23.68 -6.99 -13.42
CA PRO A 177 -24.66 -7.71 -14.22
C PRO A 177 -24.83 -9.19 -13.87
N SER A 178 -23.84 -9.82 -13.25
CA SER A 178 -23.97 -11.22 -12.79
C SER A 178 -25.05 -11.42 -11.71
N TYR A 179 -25.54 -10.36 -11.09
CA TYR A 179 -26.59 -10.39 -10.06
C TYR A 179 -27.98 -10.04 -10.61
N GLU A 180 -28.12 -9.82 -11.92
CA GLU A 180 -29.44 -9.51 -12.54
C GLU A 180 -30.44 -10.69 -12.48
N LYS A 181 -29.96 -11.87 -12.13
CA LYS A 181 -30.78 -13.10 -12.09
C LYS A 181 -31.08 -13.57 -10.67
N ASP A 182 -30.65 -12.85 -9.66
CA ASP A 182 -30.95 -13.06 -8.25
C ASP A 182 -32.02 -12.10 -7.76
#